data_3e578da097a435452452b1bd90baeede
#
_entry.id   3e578da097a435452452b1bd90baeede
#
_cell.length_a   1.000
_cell.length_b   1.000
_cell.length_c   1.000
_cell.angle_alpha   90.00
_cell.angle_beta   90.00
_cell.angle_gamma   90.00
#
_symmetry.space_group_name_H-M   'P 1'
#
loop_
_entity.id
_entity.type
_entity.pdbx_description
1 polymer ?
#
loop_
_entity_poly.entity_id
_entity_poly.type
_entity_poly.pdbx_seq_one_letter_code
_entity_poly.pdbx_strand_id
1 'polypeptide(L)'
;IMTAEGKIVRTKYDKYRQINRFLEFIEDVLPHLPQDREITILDFGCGKSYLTFAMYYYLKELKGYDIRIIGLDLKKEVIKNCSRLAVKYGYDKLNFYEGAIEEFEGVTQVDMVVTLHACDTATDYALYKAIRWGASVILSVPCCQHELNRQISVSEFEPITDYGILKERFCALATDGIRAKILEEQGYDTQLLEFIDMEHTPKNLLIRAVSRKKVSNKKKEKAQKQVNTFCK
;
A
#
# COMPACT_ATOMS: atom_id res chain seq x y z
N ILE A 1 -13.97 13.80 8.35
CA ILE A 1 -14.56 13.56 7.02
C ILE A 1 -16.08 13.82 7.07
N MET A 2 -16.73 13.47 8.18
CA MET A 2 -18.18 13.65 8.37
C MET A 2 -18.44 14.67 9.45
N THR A 3 -19.60 15.34 9.37
CA THR A 3 -20.14 16.21 10.43
C THR A 3 -20.70 15.36 11.57
N ALA A 4 -21.08 15.99 12.70
CA ALA A 4 -21.75 15.32 13.82
C ALA A 4 -23.09 14.68 13.41
N GLU A 5 -23.77 15.26 12.42
CA GLU A 5 -25.05 14.79 11.85
C GLU A 5 -24.87 13.71 10.76
N GLY A 6 -23.62 13.21 10.56
CA GLY A 6 -23.33 12.14 9.61
C GLY A 6 -23.23 12.57 8.14
N LYS A 7 -23.22 13.89 7.84
CA LYS A 7 -23.04 14.39 6.47
C LYS A 7 -21.56 14.48 6.10
N ILE A 8 -21.23 14.11 4.86
CA ILE A 8 -19.85 14.21 4.36
C ILE A 8 -19.49 15.70 4.20
N VAL A 9 -18.34 16.09 4.77
CA VAL A 9 -17.80 17.44 4.60
C VAL A 9 -17.33 17.60 3.14
N ARG A 10 -17.92 18.57 2.42
CA ARG A 10 -17.69 18.78 0.97
C ARG A 10 -16.21 18.84 0.59
N THR A 11 -15.37 19.53 1.37
CA THR A 11 -13.92 19.62 1.14
C THR A 11 -13.15 18.31 1.45
N LYS A 12 -13.82 17.28 1.93
CA LYS A 12 -13.26 15.96 2.23
C LYS A 12 -13.89 14.85 1.39
N TYR A 13 -14.69 15.21 0.40
CA TYR A 13 -15.43 14.24 -0.41
C TYR A 13 -14.49 13.28 -1.16
N ASP A 14 -13.42 13.81 -1.78
CA ASP A 14 -12.45 12.99 -2.49
C ASP A 14 -11.74 12.00 -1.53
N LYS A 15 -11.37 12.48 -0.33
CA LYS A 15 -10.80 11.59 0.69
C LYS A 15 -11.78 10.51 1.14
N TYR A 16 -13.05 10.84 1.27
CA TYR A 16 -14.10 9.88 1.56
C TYR A 16 -14.20 8.81 0.46
N ARG A 17 -14.24 9.22 -0.83
CA ARG A 17 -14.26 8.29 -1.97
C ARG A 17 -13.03 7.38 -1.99
N GLN A 18 -11.82 7.93 -1.80
CA GLN A 18 -10.58 7.15 -1.73
C GLN A 18 -10.64 6.07 -0.66
N ILE A 19 -11.11 6.41 0.55
CA ILE A 19 -11.21 5.45 1.65
C ILE A 19 -12.21 4.34 1.33
N ASN A 20 -13.40 4.67 0.84
CA ASN A 20 -14.40 3.67 0.48
C ASN A 20 -13.89 2.74 -0.63
N ARG A 21 -13.27 3.32 -1.67
CA ARG A 21 -12.68 2.52 -2.75
C ARG A 21 -11.59 1.57 -2.22
N PHE A 22 -10.78 2.02 -1.26
CA PHE A 22 -9.77 1.17 -0.65
C PHE A 22 -10.41 0.03 0.16
N LEU A 23 -11.49 0.30 0.89
CA LEU A 23 -12.23 -0.73 1.64
C LEU A 23 -12.85 -1.78 0.70
N GLU A 24 -13.29 -1.41 -0.51
CA GLU A 24 -13.74 -2.38 -1.52
C GLU A 24 -12.61 -3.34 -1.91
N PHE A 25 -11.39 -2.83 -2.15
CA PHE A 25 -10.23 -3.68 -2.43
C PHE A 25 -9.83 -4.57 -1.24
N ILE A 26 -10.02 -4.09 -0.01
CA ILE A 26 -9.83 -4.92 1.19
C ILE A 26 -10.88 -6.04 1.21
N GLU A 27 -12.14 -5.75 0.92
CA GLU A 27 -13.19 -6.75 0.88
C GLU A 27 -12.90 -7.87 -0.12
N ASP A 28 -12.41 -7.54 -1.31
CA ASP A 28 -12.00 -8.50 -2.34
C ASP A 28 -10.92 -9.49 -1.87
N VAL A 29 -10.07 -9.09 -0.94
CA VAL A 29 -8.94 -9.91 -0.48
C VAL A 29 -9.18 -10.60 0.87
N LEU A 30 -10.28 -10.34 1.56
CA LEU A 30 -10.62 -10.98 2.83
C LEU A 30 -10.58 -12.53 2.79
N PRO A 31 -11.00 -13.21 1.71
CA PRO A 31 -10.90 -14.67 1.61
C PRO A 31 -9.48 -15.23 1.64
N HIS A 32 -8.46 -14.37 1.44
CA HIS A 32 -7.05 -14.75 1.46
C HIS A 32 -6.38 -14.53 2.82
N LEU A 33 -7.09 -13.93 3.78
CA LEU A 33 -6.61 -13.72 5.14
C LEU A 33 -7.05 -14.86 6.06
N PRO A 34 -6.34 -15.11 7.19
CA PRO A 34 -6.74 -16.07 8.21
C PRO A 34 -8.16 -15.79 8.71
N GLN A 35 -8.95 -16.86 8.93
CA GLN A 35 -10.33 -16.77 9.45
C GLN A 35 -10.46 -17.30 10.88
N ASP A 36 -9.41 -17.95 11.39
CA ASP A 36 -9.40 -18.74 12.63
C ASP A 36 -8.50 -18.14 13.73
N ARG A 37 -7.87 -17.01 13.46
CA ARG A 37 -6.99 -16.30 14.40
C ARG A 37 -6.97 -14.80 14.17
N GLU A 38 -6.34 -14.07 15.08
CA GLU A 38 -6.10 -12.63 14.92
C GLU A 38 -5.31 -12.32 13.64
N ILE A 39 -5.79 -11.36 12.87
CA ILE A 39 -5.16 -10.83 11.66
C ILE A 39 -4.32 -9.61 12.03
N THR A 40 -3.04 -9.64 11.75
CA THR A 40 -2.14 -8.49 11.93
C THR A 40 -2.03 -7.69 10.63
N ILE A 41 -2.40 -6.40 10.70
CA ILE A 41 -2.38 -5.47 9.57
C ILE A 41 -1.40 -4.33 9.88
N LEU A 42 -0.55 -3.99 8.91
CA LEU A 42 0.35 -2.83 8.95
C LEU A 42 -0.07 -1.79 7.92
N ASP A 43 -0.20 -0.53 8.37
CA ASP A 43 -0.46 0.64 7.52
C ASP A 43 0.74 1.57 7.56
N PHE A 44 1.54 1.55 6.51
CA PHE A 44 2.74 2.36 6.37
C PHE A 44 2.47 3.73 5.79
N GLY A 45 3.01 4.79 6.42
CA GLY A 45 2.73 6.17 6.03
C GLY A 45 1.28 6.53 6.33
N CYS A 46 0.75 6.06 7.48
CA CYS A 46 -0.66 6.20 7.82
C CYS A 46 -1.16 7.65 7.90
N GLY A 47 -0.26 8.64 8.03
CA GLY A 47 -0.58 10.06 8.08
C GLY A 47 -1.65 10.36 9.13
N LYS A 48 -2.71 11.10 8.74
CA LYS A 48 -3.85 11.37 9.63
C LYS A 48 -4.73 10.14 9.92
N SER A 49 -4.35 8.98 9.44
CA SER A 49 -4.92 7.66 9.71
C SER A 49 -6.41 7.50 9.39
N TYR A 50 -6.94 8.31 8.46
CA TYR A 50 -8.35 8.16 8.07
C TYR A 50 -8.66 6.74 7.56
N LEU A 51 -7.76 6.18 6.74
CA LEU A 51 -7.89 4.81 6.25
C LEU A 51 -7.74 3.79 7.38
N THR A 52 -6.73 3.96 8.24
CA THR A 52 -6.44 3.05 9.36
C THR A 52 -7.64 2.92 10.31
N PHE A 53 -8.27 4.05 10.68
CA PHE A 53 -9.50 4.05 11.49
C PHE A 53 -10.68 3.44 10.75
N ALA A 54 -10.82 3.72 9.46
CA ALA A 54 -11.89 3.14 8.64
C ALA A 54 -11.73 1.62 8.48
N MET A 55 -10.50 1.12 8.29
CA MET A 55 -10.20 -0.31 8.27
C MET A 55 -10.56 -0.98 9.58
N TYR A 56 -10.15 -0.39 10.73
CA TYR A 56 -10.47 -0.94 12.04
C TYR A 56 -11.98 -1.06 12.24
N TYR A 57 -12.71 0.04 12.02
CA TYR A 57 -14.16 0.04 12.13
C TYR A 57 -14.81 -0.98 11.21
N TYR A 58 -14.42 -1.01 9.93
CA TYR A 58 -14.99 -1.90 8.95
C TYR A 58 -14.74 -3.37 9.28
N LEU A 59 -13.50 -3.74 9.54
CA LEU A 59 -13.13 -5.13 9.79
C LEU A 59 -13.55 -5.62 11.18
N LYS A 60 -13.36 -4.82 12.22
CA LYS A 60 -13.67 -5.20 13.60
C LYS A 60 -15.17 -5.07 13.90
N GLU A 61 -15.72 -3.85 13.71
CA GLU A 61 -17.07 -3.53 14.17
C GLU A 61 -18.15 -4.03 13.21
N LEU A 62 -17.93 -3.90 11.89
CA LEU A 62 -18.96 -4.29 10.92
C LEU A 62 -18.84 -5.74 10.45
N LYS A 63 -17.64 -6.26 10.27
CA LYS A 63 -17.39 -7.62 9.77
C LYS A 63 -17.07 -8.64 10.87
N GLY A 64 -16.74 -8.21 12.09
CA GLY A 64 -16.49 -9.07 13.24
C GLY A 64 -15.17 -9.84 13.20
N TYR A 65 -14.20 -9.43 12.40
CA TYR A 65 -12.89 -10.05 12.36
C TYR A 65 -12.09 -9.77 13.64
N ASP A 66 -11.33 -10.75 14.11
CA ASP A 66 -10.32 -10.49 15.14
C ASP A 66 -9.08 -9.90 14.47
N ILE A 67 -8.83 -8.61 14.72
CA ILE A 67 -7.77 -7.85 14.05
C ILE A 67 -6.92 -7.07 15.04
N ARG A 68 -5.66 -6.89 14.67
CA ARG A 68 -4.74 -5.91 15.24
C ARG A 68 -4.18 -5.05 14.11
N ILE A 69 -4.34 -3.74 14.18
CA ILE A 69 -3.81 -2.81 13.19
C ILE A 69 -2.69 -1.97 13.82
N ILE A 70 -1.60 -1.84 13.08
CA ILE A 70 -0.45 -1.03 13.44
C ILE A 70 -0.26 0.03 12.35
N GLY A 71 -0.38 1.31 12.71
CA GLY A 71 -0.07 2.44 11.85
C GLY A 71 1.33 2.97 12.14
N LEU A 72 2.12 3.21 11.09
CA LEU A 72 3.43 3.85 11.19
C LEU A 72 3.44 5.18 10.44
N ASP A 73 4.08 6.19 11.05
CA ASP A 73 4.39 7.46 10.39
C ASP A 73 5.62 8.11 11.04
N LEU A 74 6.34 8.92 10.26
CA LEU A 74 7.52 9.67 10.75
C LEU A 74 7.16 10.84 11.66
N LYS A 75 5.90 11.30 11.62
CA LYS A 75 5.48 12.55 12.29
C LYS A 75 4.93 12.27 13.68
N LYS A 76 5.74 12.55 14.69
CA LYS A 76 5.40 12.35 16.12
C LYS A 76 4.04 12.92 16.52
N GLU A 77 3.74 14.16 16.14
CA GLU A 77 2.46 14.81 16.47
C GLU A 77 1.25 14.10 15.84
N VAL A 78 1.42 13.55 14.64
CA VAL A 78 0.39 12.74 13.97
C VAL A 78 0.12 11.48 14.78
N ILE A 79 1.17 10.73 15.12
CA ILE A 79 1.09 9.50 15.91
C ILE A 79 0.44 9.76 17.28
N LYS A 80 0.88 10.80 18.01
CA LYS A 80 0.28 11.19 19.29
C LYS A 80 -1.23 11.46 19.17
N ASN A 81 -1.65 12.17 18.12
CA ASN A 81 -3.05 12.47 17.90
C ASN A 81 -3.85 11.19 17.54
N CYS A 82 -3.31 10.33 16.70
CA CYS A 82 -3.95 9.08 16.31
C CYS A 82 -4.09 8.12 17.52
N SER A 83 -3.05 7.96 18.33
CA SER A 83 -3.10 7.15 19.55
C SER A 83 -4.18 7.65 20.53
N ARG A 84 -4.27 8.98 20.74
CA ARG A 84 -5.32 9.57 21.57
C ARG A 84 -6.73 9.29 21.03
N LEU A 85 -6.91 9.34 19.70
CA LEU A 85 -8.19 9.03 19.07
C LEU A 85 -8.54 7.55 19.19
N ALA A 86 -7.58 6.64 19.02
CA ALA A 86 -7.79 5.20 19.20
C ALA A 86 -8.32 4.90 20.60
N VAL A 87 -7.67 5.46 21.65
CA VAL A 87 -8.15 5.34 23.03
C VAL A 87 -9.56 5.93 23.21
N LYS A 88 -9.80 7.13 22.64
CA LYS A 88 -11.11 7.79 22.74
C LYS A 88 -12.25 6.96 22.13
N TYR A 89 -11.98 6.21 21.06
CA TYR A 89 -12.98 5.36 20.42
C TYR A 89 -13.02 3.92 20.98
N GLY A 90 -12.17 3.58 21.94
CA GLY A 90 -12.09 2.22 22.50
C GLY A 90 -11.52 1.19 21.52
N TYR A 91 -10.64 1.62 20.59
CA TYR A 91 -10.00 0.75 19.61
C TYR A 91 -8.72 0.12 20.16
N ASP A 92 -8.87 -0.83 21.09
CA ASP A 92 -7.77 -1.38 21.90
C ASP A 92 -6.66 -2.08 21.11
N LYS A 93 -7.02 -2.62 19.93
CA LYS A 93 -6.08 -3.30 19.04
C LYS A 93 -5.61 -2.42 17.86
N LEU A 94 -5.84 -1.10 17.94
CA LEU A 94 -5.33 -0.10 17.00
C LEU A 94 -4.17 0.67 17.63
N ASN A 95 -2.96 0.41 17.16
CA ASN A 95 -1.74 0.98 17.73
C ASN A 95 -1.01 1.84 16.69
N PHE A 96 -0.34 2.88 17.17
CA PHE A 96 0.43 3.79 16.31
C PHE A 96 1.85 3.95 16.82
N TYR A 97 2.83 3.89 15.92
CA TYR A 97 4.25 4.02 16.23
C TYR A 97 4.91 5.08 15.36
N GLU A 98 5.78 5.89 15.97
CA GLU A 98 6.67 6.80 15.26
C GLU A 98 7.88 6.04 14.78
N GLY A 99 8.23 6.17 13.50
CA GLY A 99 9.44 5.58 12.95
C GLY A 99 9.41 5.42 11.44
N ALA A 100 10.60 5.17 10.90
CA ALA A 100 10.78 4.84 9.50
C ALA A 100 10.41 3.38 9.22
N ILE A 101 9.93 3.11 8.02
CA ILE A 101 9.50 1.76 7.59
C ILE A 101 10.68 0.78 7.64
N GLU A 102 11.84 1.21 7.19
CA GLU A 102 13.07 0.42 7.15
C GLU A 102 13.55 -0.02 8.53
N GLU A 103 13.33 0.79 9.56
CA GLU A 103 13.79 0.53 10.94
C GLU A 103 12.78 -0.22 11.79
N PHE A 104 11.54 -0.38 11.33
CA PHE A 104 10.49 -0.99 12.13
C PHE A 104 10.68 -2.52 12.24
N GLU A 105 10.85 -3.01 13.48
CA GLU A 105 11.01 -4.43 13.84
C GLU A 105 9.96 -4.91 14.87
N GLY A 106 8.87 -4.16 15.03
CA GLY A 106 7.85 -4.41 16.07
C GLY A 106 6.99 -5.67 15.87
N VAL A 107 7.19 -6.42 14.76
CA VAL A 107 6.43 -7.63 14.42
C VAL A 107 7.32 -8.66 13.76
N THR A 108 6.99 -9.94 13.93
CA THR A 108 7.68 -11.07 13.27
C THR A 108 6.89 -11.64 12.10
N GLN A 109 5.58 -11.44 12.10
CA GLN A 109 4.67 -11.90 11.05
C GLN A 109 3.54 -10.87 10.86
N VAL A 110 3.14 -10.67 9.63
CA VAL A 110 2.05 -9.78 9.22
C VAL A 110 1.17 -10.51 8.21
N ASP A 111 -0.14 -10.33 8.28
CA ASP A 111 -1.08 -10.94 7.35
C ASP A 111 -1.40 -10.01 6.18
N MET A 112 -1.53 -8.72 6.44
CA MET A 112 -1.79 -7.72 5.40
C MET A 112 -0.93 -6.46 5.61
N VAL A 113 -0.31 -6.00 4.54
CA VAL A 113 0.39 -4.70 4.50
C VAL A 113 -0.38 -3.76 3.57
N VAL A 114 -0.62 -2.56 4.08
CA VAL A 114 -1.32 -1.48 3.37
C VAL A 114 -0.42 -0.27 3.27
N THR A 115 -0.35 0.36 2.11
CA THR A 115 0.26 1.68 1.96
C THR A 115 -0.57 2.55 1.02
N LEU A 116 -1.01 3.70 1.49
CA LEU A 116 -1.75 4.66 0.65
C LEU A 116 -0.89 5.88 0.29
N HIS A 117 0.12 6.20 1.08
CA HIS A 117 0.94 7.40 0.93
C HIS A 117 2.43 7.18 1.27
N ALA A 118 2.95 5.96 1.12
CA ALA A 118 4.39 5.73 1.16
C ALA A 118 4.98 6.25 -0.17
N CYS A 119 5.81 7.29 -0.08
CA CYS A 119 6.34 7.96 -1.26
C CYS A 119 7.70 7.40 -1.66
N ASP A 120 7.94 7.32 -2.98
CA ASP A 120 9.23 6.95 -3.59
C ASP A 120 9.78 5.62 -3.02
N THR A 121 11.01 5.60 -2.55
CA THR A 121 11.67 4.41 -1.98
C THR A 121 11.00 3.87 -0.71
N ALA A 122 10.21 4.67 0.02
CA ALA A 122 9.43 4.17 1.15
C ALA A 122 8.41 3.09 0.75
N THR A 123 7.87 3.16 -0.49
CA THR A 123 7.07 2.08 -1.06
C THR A 123 7.90 0.79 -1.17
N ASP A 124 9.14 0.88 -1.64
CA ASP A 124 10.00 -0.29 -1.85
C ASP A 124 10.36 -0.95 -0.52
N TYR A 125 10.66 -0.16 0.53
CA TYR A 125 10.85 -0.67 1.88
C TYR A 125 9.59 -1.35 2.42
N ALA A 126 8.40 -0.79 2.17
CA ALA A 126 7.14 -1.39 2.60
C ALA A 126 6.90 -2.76 1.93
N LEU A 127 7.12 -2.85 0.62
CA LEU A 127 7.00 -4.11 -0.14
C LEU A 127 8.04 -5.15 0.33
N TYR A 128 9.30 -4.73 0.51
CA TYR A 128 10.36 -5.59 1.03
C TYR A 128 10.03 -6.16 2.41
N LYS A 129 9.62 -5.31 3.37
CA LYS A 129 9.20 -5.75 4.71
C LYS A 129 7.98 -6.67 4.64
N ALA A 130 6.98 -6.36 3.80
CA ALA A 130 5.82 -7.22 3.59
C ALA A 130 6.21 -8.64 3.14
N ILE A 131 7.14 -8.75 2.20
CA ILE A 131 7.70 -10.03 1.75
C ILE A 131 8.42 -10.75 2.91
N ARG A 132 9.28 -10.03 3.64
CA ARG A 132 10.06 -10.57 4.76
C ARG A 132 9.19 -11.11 5.89
N TRP A 133 8.08 -10.45 6.20
CA TRP A 133 7.11 -10.89 7.21
C TRP A 133 6.10 -11.93 6.71
N GLY A 134 6.20 -12.32 5.44
CA GLY A 134 5.33 -13.33 4.84
C GLY A 134 3.88 -12.88 4.71
N ALA A 135 3.64 -11.60 4.43
CA ALA A 135 2.30 -11.06 4.28
C ALA A 135 1.49 -11.85 3.25
N SER A 136 0.28 -12.26 3.63
CA SER A 136 -0.64 -12.94 2.71
C SER A 136 -1.20 -11.99 1.65
N VAL A 137 -1.36 -10.72 2.02
CA VAL A 137 -1.93 -9.67 1.15
C VAL A 137 -1.10 -8.39 1.24
N ILE A 138 -0.86 -7.78 0.10
CA ILE A 138 -0.25 -6.44 -0.01
C ILE A 138 -1.16 -5.58 -0.88
N LEU A 139 -1.56 -4.41 -0.35
CA LEU A 139 -2.30 -3.37 -1.05
C LEU A 139 -1.50 -2.07 -0.99
N SER A 140 -0.91 -1.68 -2.10
CA SER A 140 -0.04 -0.49 -2.15
C SER A 140 -0.50 0.48 -3.24
N VAL A 141 -0.65 1.76 -2.88
CA VAL A 141 -0.93 2.86 -3.81
C VAL A 141 0.28 3.79 -3.85
N PRO A 142 1.23 3.56 -4.77
CA PRO A 142 2.39 4.42 -4.93
C PRO A 142 1.96 5.82 -5.42
N CYS A 143 2.47 6.87 -4.79
CA CYS A 143 2.07 8.24 -5.15
C CYS A 143 3.18 9.05 -5.85
N CYS A 144 4.44 8.67 -5.73
CA CYS A 144 5.56 9.30 -6.41
C CYS A 144 6.70 8.31 -6.60
N GLN A 145 7.40 8.43 -7.73
CA GLN A 145 8.49 7.56 -8.16
C GLN A 145 9.54 8.46 -8.85
N HIS A 146 10.50 8.95 -8.07
CA HIS A 146 11.48 9.92 -8.57
C HIS A 146 12.86 9.30 -8.86
N GLU A 147 13.15 8.14 -8.29
CA GLU A 147 14.46 7.53 -8.38
C GLU A 147 14.82 7.15 -9.83
N LEU A 148 13.98 6.37 -10.50
CA LEU A 148 14.20 5.98 -11.89
C LEU A 148 14.28 7.19 -12.83
N ASN A 149 13.51 8.24 -12.58
CA ASN A 149 13.51 9.45 -13.37
C ASN A 149 14.92 10.13 -13.39
N ARG A 150 15.67 10.02 -12.32
CA ARG A 150 17.03 10.57 -12.21
C ARG A 150 18.09 9.67 -12.85
N GLN A 151 17.83 8.36 -12.91
CA GLN A 151 18.81 7.35 -13.34
C GLN A 151 18.68 6.96 -14.80
N ILE A 152 17.47 7.05 -15.40
CA ILE A 152 17.23 6.55 -16.75
C ILE A 152 17.98 7.36 -17.81
N SER A 153 18.82 6.66 -18.57
CA SER A 153 19.57 7.19 -19.71
C SER A 153 19.71 6.08 -20.74
N VAL A 154 18.69 5.90 -21.56
CA VAL A 154 18.60 4.82 -22.58
C VAL A 154 18.22 5.47 -23.89
N SER A 155 19.10 5.35 -24.91
CA SER A 155 18.95 6.01 -26.22
C SER A 155 17.64 5.64 -26.92
N GLU A 156 17.19 4.40 -26.78
CA GLU A 156 15.95 3.91 -27.39
C GLU A 156 14.70 4.60 -26.80
N PHE A 157 14.82 5.20 -25.62
CA PHE A 157 13.71 5.91 -24.96
C PHE A 157 13.84 7.44 -25.05
N GLU A 158 14.88 7.99 -25.70
CA GLU A 158 15.04 9.45 -25.90
C GLU A 158 13.77 10.12 -26.45
N PRO A 159 13.04 9.57 -27.44
CA PRO A 159 11.80 10.17 -27.92
C PRO A 159 10.72 10.39 -26.84
N ILE A 160 10.81 9.69 -25.70
CA ILE A 160 9.91 9.82 -24.53
C ILE A 160 10.60 10.65 -23.46
N THR A 161 11.89 10.38 -23.18
CA THR A 161 12.59 10.95 -22.02
C THR A 161 13.06 12.39 -22.23
N ASP A 162 13.12 12.87 -23.46
CA ASP A 162 13.38 14.29 -23.78
C ASP A 162 12.27 15.23 -23.31
N TYR A 163 11.05 14.70 -23.16
CA TYR A 163 9.92 15.48 -22.66
C TYR A 163 9.68 15.19 -21.18
N GLY A 164 9.99 16.12 -20.29
CA GLY A 164 9.97 15.93 -18.84
C GLY A 164 8.66 15.32 -18.30
N ILE A 165 7.48 15.74 -18.84
CA ILE A 165 6.18 15.17 -18.44
C ILE A 165 6.03 13.71 -18.88
N LEU A 166 6.54 13.34 -20.06
CA LEU A 166 6.48 11.96 -20.55
C LEU A 166 7.48 11.09 -19.79
N LYS A 167 8.71 11.60 -19.55
CA LYS A 167 9.71 10.93 -18.74
C LYS A 167 9.19 10.61 -17.34
N GLU A 168 8.57 11.58 -16.67
CA GLU A 168 8.01 11.38 -15.32
C GLU A 168 6.94 10.28 -15.31
N ARG A 169 6.01 10.30 -16.25
CA ARG A 169 4.96 9.30 -16.36
C ARG A 169 5.50 7.92 -16.72
N PHE A 170 6.41 7.85 -17.68
CA PHE A 170 7.06 6.60 -18.08
C PHE A 170 7.80 5.97 -16.90
N CYS A 171 8.62 6.74 -16.19
CA CYS A 171 9.37 6.25 -15.04
C CYS A 171 8.46 5.78 -13.90
N ALA A 172 7.33 6.47 -13.66
CA ALA A 172 6.37 6.06 -12.67
C ALA A 172 5.75 4.70 -13.02
N LEU A 173 5.25 4.52 -14.25
CA LEU A 173 4.66 3.27 -14.73
C LEU A 173 5.68 2.13 -14.76
N ALA A 174 6.91 2.40 -15.21
CA ALA A 174 7.99 1.43 -15.24
C ALA A 174 8.36 0.95 -13.83
N THR A 175 8.50 1.86 -12.87
CA THR A 175 8.78 1.53 -11.47
C THR A 175 7.70 0.62 -10.88
N ASP A 176 6.42 0.94 -11.08
CA ASP A 176 5.32 0.13 -10.55
C ASP A 176 5.23 -1.22 -11.26
N GLY A 177 5.55 -1.27 -12.55
CA GLY A 177 5.70 -2.54 -13.30
C GLY A 177 6.82 -3.43 -12.75
N ILE A 178 7.97 -2.85 -12.42
CA ILE A 178 9.10 -3.57 -11.79
C ILE A 178 8.69 -4.08 -10.41
N ARG A 179 8.05 -3.26 -9.57
CA ARG A 179 7.54 -3.65 -8.25
C ARG A 179 6.60 -4.86 -8.34
N ALA A 180 5.67 -4.81 -9.31
CA ALA A 180 4.76 -5.93 -9.56
C ALA A 180 5.51 -7.21 -9.97
N LYS A 181 6.54 -7.11 -10.82
CA LYS A 181 7.33 -8.26 -11.24
C LYS A 181 8.19 -8.84 -10.12
N ILE A 182 8.74 -8.01 -9.24
CA ILE A 182 9.46 -8.47 -8.04
C ILE A 182 8.49 -9.24 -7.12
N LEU A 183 7.28 -8.76 -6.90
CA LEU A 183 6.27 -9.48 -6.13
C LEU A 183 5.89 -10.84 -6.76
N GLU A 184 5.75 -10.89 -8.10
CA GLU A 184 5.52 -12.16 -8.81
C GLU A 184 6.68 -13.16 -8.63
N GLU A 185 7.93 -12.67 -8.68
CA GLU A 185 9.14 -13.47 -8.41
C GLU A 185 9.11 -14.05 -6.99
N GLN A 186 8.66 -13.26 -6.01
CA GLN A 186 8.54 -13.69 -4.62
C GLN A 186 7.31 -14.59 -4.35
N GLY A 187 6.51 -14.87 -5.37
CA GLY A 187 5.42 -15.86 -5.26
C GLY A 187 4.04 -15.26 -5.02
N TYR A 188 3.88 -13.97 -5.25
CA TYR A 188 2.57 -13.34 -5.22
C TYR A 188 1.86 -13.42 -6.58
N ASP A 189 0.55 -13.51 -6.53
CA ASP A 189 -0.32 -13.19 -7.67
C ASP A 189 -0.59 -11.70 -7.65
N THR A 190 -0.02 -10.99 -8.61
CA THR A 190 0.03 -9.53 -8.58
C THR A 190 -0.82 -8.93 -9.70
N GLN A 191 -1.58 -7.91 -9.37
CA GLN A 191 -2.40 -7.15 -10.29
C GLN A 191 -2.13 -5.66 -10.11
N LEU A 192 -2.07 -4.91 -11.20
CA LEU A 192 -2.11 -3.46 -11.21
C LEU A 192 -3.53 -3.04 -11.58
N LEU A 193 -4.18 -2.32 -10.67
CA LEU A 193 -5.58 -1.94 -10.78
C LEU A 193 -5.72 -0.42 -10.73
N GLU A 194 -6.75 0.12 -11.35
CA GLU A 194 -7.10 1.52 -11.20
C GLU A 194 -7.72 1.73 -9.81
N PHE A 195 -7.13 2.65 -9.04
CA PHE A 195 -7.54 2.93 -7.67
C PHE A 195 -8.67 3.97 -7.62
N ILE A 196 -8.48 5.09 -8.32
CA ILE A 196 -9.45 6.17 -8.47
C ILE A 196 -9.39 6.70 -9.90
N ASP A 197 -10.44 7.42 -10.32
CA ASP A 197 -10.52 7.95 -11.68
C ASP A 197 -9.35 8.89 -11.99
N MET A 198 -8.80 8.79 -13.20
CA MET A 198 -7.68 9.62 -13.68
C MET A 198 -7.98 11.14 -13.66
N GLU A 199 -9.26 11.52 -13.65
CA GLU A 199 -9.69 12.92 -13.52
C GLU A 199 -9.19 13.57 -12.24
N HIS A 200 -8.92 12.77 -11.18
CA HIS A 200 -8.47 13.26 -9.87
C HIS A 200 -6.96 13.26 -9.72
N THR A 201 -6.26 12.30 -10.32
CA THR A 201 -4.79 12.20 -10.32
C THR A 201 -4.30 11.22 -11.37
N PRO A 202 -3.20 11.53 -12.08
CA PRO A 202 -2.54 10.57 -12.97
C PRO A 202 -1.84 9.43 -12.23
N LYS A 203 -1.68 9.54 -10.89
CA LYS A 203 -1.05 8.54 -10.00
C LYS A 203 -2.13 7.76 -9.28
N ASN A 204 -2.84 6.93 -10.02
CA ASN A 204 -4.06 6.26 -9.57
C ASN A 204 -3.97 4.73 -9.57
N LEU A 205 -2.76 4.16 -9.59
CA LEU A 205 -2.56 2.72 -9.59
C LEU A 205 -2.53 2.15 -8.17
N LEU A 206 -3.15 0.98 -8.03
CA LEU A 206 -3.05 0.11 -6.86
C LEU A 206 -2.34 -1.18 -7.26
N ILE A 207 -1.30 -1.51 -6.54
CA ILE A 207 -0.64 -2.83 -6.59
C ILE A 207 -1.37 -3.72 -5.60
N ARG A 208 -2.10 -4.72 -6.10
CA ARG A 208 -2.72 -5.78 -5.30
C ARG A 208 -1.91 -7.05 -5.47
N ALA A 209 -1.34 -7.56 -4.40
CA ALA A 209 -0.58 -8.79 -4.42
C ALA A 209 -1.09 -9.76 -3.35
N VAL A 210 -1.39 -10.99 -3.76
CA VAL A 210 -1.89 -12.07 -2.90
C VAL A 210 -0.92 -13.22 -2.94
N SER A 211 -0.41 -13.63 -1.77
CA SER A 211 0.53 -14.75 -1.65
C SER A 211 -0.12 -16.05 -2.06
N ARG A 212 0.50 -16.80 -2.95
CA ARG A 212 0.07 -18.13 -3.34
C ARG A 212 1.00 -19.20 -2.78
N LYS A 213 0.44 -20.15 -2.04
CA LYS A 213 1.19 -21.32 -1.48
C LYS A 213 1.90 -22.16 -2.55
N LYS A 214 1.47 -22.10 -3.82
CA LYS A 214 2.07 -22.83 -4.95
C LYS A 214 2.11 -21.94 -6.19
N VAL A 215 3.19 -21.18 -6.35
CA VAL A 215 3.51 -20.53 -7.62
C VAL A 215 4.45 -21.43 -8.41
N SER A 216 4.15 -21.63 -9.69
CA SER A 216 5.03 -22.39 -10.59
C SER A 216 6.41 -21.72 -10.68
N ASN A 217 7.48 -22.50 -10.52
CA ASN A 217 8.86 -22.00 -10.66
C ASN A 217 9.07 -21.30 -12.01
N LYS A 218 8.45 -21.80 -13.08
CA LYS A 218 8.49 -21.18 -14.41
C LYS A 218 7.94 -19.72 -14.40
N LYS A 219 6.89 -19.43 -13.59
CA LYS A 219 6.33 -18.07 -13.48
C LYS A 219 7.30 -17.14 -12.74
N LYS A 220 7.92 -17.63 -11.66
CA LYS A 220 8.94 -16.90 -10.89
C LYS A 220 10.17 -16.60 -11.73
N GLU A 221 10.73 -17.59 -12.41
CA GLU A 221 11.90 -17.47 -13.30
C GLU A 221 11.64 -16.48 -14.44
N LYS A 222 10.41 -16.50 -15.03
CA LYS A 222 10.02 -15.54 -16.05
C LYS A 222 10.01 -14.12 -15.51
N ALA A 223 9.43 -13.90 -14.33
CA ALA A 223 9.38 -12.58 -13.70
C ALA A 223 10.79 -12.07 -13.40
N GLN A 224 11.65 -12.89 -12.80
CA GLN A 224 13.05 -12.57 -12.52
C GLN A 224 13.82 -12.20 -13.80
N LYS A 225 13.66 -12.97 -14.88
CA LYS A 225 14.29 -12.67 -16.16
C LYS A 225 13.84 -11.31 -16.70
N GLN A 226 12.55 -10.97 -16.56
CA GLN A 226 12.02 -9.68 -17.01
C GLN A 226 12.61 -8.52 -16.21
N VAL A 227 12.69 -8.62 -14.88
CA VAL A 227 13.33 -7.61 -14.01
C VAL A 227 14.80 -7.45 -14.41
N ASN A 228 15.56 -8.54 -14.48
CA ASN A 228 16.97 -8.49 -14.82
C ASN A 228 17.25 -7.93 -16.22
N THR A 229 16.34 -8.09 -17.17
CA THR A 229 16.48 -7.54 -18.52
C THR A 229 16.23 -6.03 -18.54
N PHE A 230 15.26 -5.57 -17.75
CA PHE A 230 14.91 -4.15 -17.67
C PHE A 230 15.96 -3.32 -16.90
N CYS A 231 16.58 -3.91 -15.87
CA CYS A 231 17.57 -3.25 -15.02
C CYS A 231 19.01 -3.28 -15.58
N LYS A 232 19.23 -3.79 -16.80
CA LYS A 232 20.52 -3.75 -17.53
C LYS A 232 20.62 -2.51 -18.40
#